data_7a458c4d2591be03525fedf9321f9ac9
#
_entry.id   7a458c4d2591be03525fedf9321f9ac9
#
_cell.length_a   1.000
_cell.length_b   1.000
_cell.length_c   1.000
_cell.angle_alpha   90.00
_cell.angle_beta   90.00
_cell.angle_gamma   90.00
#
_symmetry.space_group_name_H-M   'P 1'
#
loop_
_entity.id
_entity.type
_entity.pdbx_description
1 polymer ?
#
loop_
_entity_poly.entity_id
_entity_poly.type
_entity_poly.pdbx_seq_one_letter_code
_entity_poly.pdbx_strand_id
1 'polypeptide(L)'
;MAKRRFTITAVLPGYTAPSNEWRRRVHSAVLDAQTSRGVGYRESDRLELRIALFLGQRPLDIHEIDERVKDILDALGGRIAGPRSRRRIAPIIPRPDQIRRIILEKDTRSLRGRPLGQLTISRYRRRRA
;
A
#
# COMPACT_ATOMS: atom_id res chain seq x y z
N MET A 1 -16.07 -7.82 24.61
CA MET A 1 -14.74 -7.56 24.02
C MET A 1 -14.86 -6.87 22.68
N ALA A 2 -14.12 -5.80 22.51
CA ALA A 2 -14.09 -5.11 21.22
C ALA A 2 -13.40 -5.97 20.16
N LYS A 3 -14.03 -6.08 18.99
CA LYS A 3 -13.40 -6.77 17.87
C LYS A 3 -12.17 -6.00 17.42
N ARG A 4 -11.10 -6.72 17.14
CA ARG A 4 -9.89 -6.14 16.58
C ARG A 4 -10.18 -5.62 15.18
N ARG A 5 -9.71 -4.40 14.90
CA ARG A 5 -9.85 -3.77 13.58
C ARG A 5 -8.71 -4.18 12.67
N PHE A 6 -9.03 -4.48 11.42
CA PHE A 6 -8.06 -4.89 10.41
C PHE A 6 -8.00 -3.93 9.22
N THR A 7 -9.13 -3.34 8.85
CA THR A 7 -9.23 -2.62 7.58
C THR A 7 -8.79 -1.18 7.72
N ILE A 8 -7.84 -0.79 6.89
CA ILE A 8 -7.44 0.60 6.70
C ILE A 8 -7.46 0.94 5.22
N THR A 9 -7.71 2.20 4.93
CA THR A 9 -7.65 2.75 3.59
C THR A 9 -6.77 3.99 3.61
N ALA A 10 -5.80 4.04 2.71
CA ALA A 10 -4.90 5.17 2.59
C ALA A 10 -4.89 5.67 1.15
N VAL A 11 -4.81 7.00 0.98
CA VAL A 11 -4.65 7.59 -0.34
C VAL A 11 -3.19 7.48 -0.74
N LEU A 12 -2.93 6.96 -1.93
CA LEU A 12 -1.58 6.88 -2.48
C LEU A 12 -1.23 8.22 -3.11
N PRO A 13 -0.14 8.87 -2.68
CA PRO A 13 0.25 10.16 -3.26
C PRO A 13 0.60 10.02 -4.74
N GLY A 14 0.44 11.09 -5.50
CA GLY A 14 0.90 11.13 -6.89
C GLY A 14 2.39 10.80 -6.97
N TYR A 15 2.76 10.00 -7.97
CA TYR A 15 4.14 9.56 -8.09
C TYR A 15 5.05 10.72 -8.49
N THR A 16 6.14 10.87 -7.75
CA THR A 16 7.25 11.76 -8.07
C THR A 16 8.56 11.03 -7.80
N ALA A 17 9.49 11.12 -8.74
CA ALA A 17 10.83 10.55 -8.55
C ALA A 17 11.59 11.35 -7.49
N PRO A 18 12.55 10.74 -6.78
CA PRO A 18 12.95 9.33 -6.90
C PRO A 18 12.02 8.38 -6.12
N SER A 19 12.03 7.10 -6.51
CA SER A 19 11.11 6.10 -5.94
C SER A 19 11.26 5.91 -4.44
N ASN A 20 12.45 6.04 -3.89
CA ASN A 20 12.68 5.88 -2.45
C ASN A 20 11.95 6.97 -1.64
N GLU A 21 11.86 8.18 -2.14
CA GLU A 21 11.09 9.24 -1.50
C GLU A 21 9.59 9.01 -1.61
N TRP A 22 9.15 8.52 -2.77
CA TRP A 22 7.76 8.15 -2.95
C TRP A 22 7.35 7.02 -2.02
N ARG A 23 8.19 6.00 -1.86
CA ARG A 23 7.96 4.91 -0.90
C ARG A 23 7.82 5.44 0.52
N ARG A 24 8.62 6.41 0.91
CA ARG A 24 8.53 7.06 2.22
C ARG A 24 7.18 7.76 2.41
N ARG A 25 6.71 8.44 1.38
CA ARG A 25 5.41 9.11 1.41
C ARG A 25 4.26 8.10 1.49
N VAL A 26 4.36 6.99 0.78
CA VAL A 26 3.38 5.90 0.87
C VAL A 26 3.37 5.32 2.29
N HIS A 27 4.52 5.00 2.82
CA HIS A 27 4.64 4.47 4.19
C HIS A 27 4.00 5.43 5.20
N SER A 28 4.30 6.71 5.09
CA SER A 28 3.76 7.73 5.97
C SER A 28 2.22 7.80 5.90
N ALA A 29 1.68 7.76 4.69
CA ALA A 29 0.22 7.80 4.49
C ALA A 29 -0.47 6.58 5.10
N VAL A 30 0.12 5.40 4.94
CA VAL A 30 -0.43 4.16 5.51
C VAL A 30 -0.28 4.15 7.03
N LEU A 31 0.84 4.60 7.54
CA LEU A 31 1.07 4.71 8.99
C LEU A 31 0.06 5.64 9.65
N ASP A 32 -0.22 6.78 9.02
CA ASP A 32 -1.24 7.72 9.50
C ASP A 32 -2.63 7.07 9.54
N ALA A 33 -2.95 6.28 8.53
CA ALA A 33 -4.22 5.55 8.48
C ALA A 33 -4.31 4.51 9.60
N GLN A 34 -3.22 3.80 9.88
CA GLN A 34 -3.16 2.86 11.00
C GLN A 34 -3.38 3.56 12.34
N THR A 35 -2.68 4.67 12.53
CA THR A 35 -2.75 5.44 13.78
C THR A 35 -4.15 5.98 14.01
N SER A 36 -4.77 6.56 12.98
CA SER A 36 -6.13 7.10 13.05
C SER A 36 -7.16 6.05 13.39
N ARG A 37 -6.99 4.83 12.92
CA ARG A 37 -7.95 3.74 13.09
C ARG A 37 -7.62 2.84 14.28
N GLY A 38 -6.44 2.97 14.86
CA GLY A 38 -5.98 2.06 15.91
C GLY A 38 -5.76 0.65 15.40
N VAL A 39 -5.21 0.51 14.19
CA VAL A 39 -4.96 -0.78 13.54
C VAL A 39 -3.48 -1.11 13.58
N GLY A 40 -3.15 -2.31 14.02
CA GLY A 40 -1.79 -2.84 13.93
C GLY A 40 -1.85 -4.28 13.45
N TYR A 41 -0.84 -4.71 12.70
CA TYR A 41 -0.78 -6.07 12.16
C TYR A 41 0.27 -6.90 12.88
N ARG A 42 -0.10 -8.14 13.19
CA ARG A 42 0.78 -9.14 13.79
C ARG A 42 1.30 -10.07 12.72
N GLU A 43 2.41 -10.73 12.97
CA GLU A 43 3.00 -11.69 12.03
C GLU A 43 2.06 -12.84 11.66
N SER A 44 1.13 -13.19 12.54
CA SER A 44 0.15 -14.26 12.32
C SER A 44 -1.06 -13.82 11.49
N ASP A 45 -1.24 -12.54 11.27
CA ASP A 45 -2.38 -12.03 10.50
C ASP A 45 -2.23 -12.35 9.01
N ARG A 46 -3.31 -12.77 8.39
CA ARG A 46 -3.39 -12.97 6.94
C ARG A 46 -4.09 -11.79 6.32
N LEU A 47 -3.45 -11.18 5.35
CA LEU A 47 -3.89 -9.88 4.82
C LEU A 47 -4.16 -9.93 3.33
N GLU A 48 -5.07 -9.06 2.91
CA GLU A 48 -5.39 -8.80 1.51
C GLU A 48 -5.12 -7.33 1.22
N LEU A 49 -4.49 -7.07 0.07
CA LEU A 49 -4.29 -5.72 -0.42
C LEU A 49 -5.19 -5.47 -1.60
N ARG A 50 -5.85 -4.33 -1.61
CA ARG A 50 -6.56 -3.84 -2.79
C ARG A 50 -5.94 -2.50 -3.18
N ILE A 51 -5.43 -2.43 -4.40
CA ILE A 51 -4.82 -1.23 -4.96
C ILE A 51 -5.70 -0.76 -6.10
N ALA A 52 -6.32 0.40 -5.94
CA ALA A 52 -7.10 1.04 -6.98
C ALA A 52 -6.27 2.19 -7.55
N LEU A 53 -5.92 2.13 -8.83
CA LEU A 53 -5.15 3.16 -9.51
C LEU A 53 -6.09 4.11 -10.26
N PHE A 54 -5.94 5.41 -10.03
CA PHE A 54 -6.75 6.44 -10.66
C PHE A 54 -6.09 6.90 -11.95
N LEU A 55 -6.54 6.37 -13.07
CA LEU A 55 -5.93 6.59 -14.38
C LEU A 55 -6.72 7.54 -15.29
N GLY A 56 -7.60 8.36 -14.69
CA GLY A 56 -8.53 9.21 -15.46
C GLY A 56 -7.88 10.25 -16.35
N GLN A 57 -6.66 10.71 -16.02
CA GLN A 57 -5.97 11.76 -16.79
C GLN A 57 -4.74 11.23 -17.53
N ARG A 58 -4.12 10.18 -17.05
CA ARG A 58 -2.91 9.63 -17.64
C ARG A 58 -2.91 8.11 -17.48
N PRO A 59 -3.09 7.37 -18.57
CA PRO A 59 -2.94 5.93 -18.49
C PRO A 59 -1.48 5.57 -18.18
N LEU A 60 -1.30 4.58 -17.31
CA LEU A 60 0.00 3.98 -17.04
C LEU A 60 0.13 2.72 -17.89
N ASP A 61 1.30 2.48 -18.46
CA ASP A 61 1.57 1.21 -19.11
C ASP A 61 1.81 0.11 -18.05
N ILE A 62 1.84 -1.12 -18.51
CA ILE A 62 1.96 -2.27 -17.61
C ILE A 62 3.28 -2.25 -16.83
N HIS A 63 4.34 -1.73 -17.41
CA HIS A 63 5.64 -1.64 -16.77
C HIS A 63 5.61 -0.62 -15.62
N GLU A 64 5.01 0.54 -15.84
CA GLU A 64 4.84 1.56 -14.81
C GLU A 64 3.96 1.04 -13.66
N ILE A 65 2.88 0.33 -13.98
CA ILE A 65 1.99 -0.27 -12.99
C ILE A 65 2.77 -1.25 -12.11
N ASP A 66 3.55 -2.11 -12.74
CA ASP A 66 4.36 -3.11 -12.06
C ASP A 66 5.36 -2.48 -11.10
N GLU A 67 6.03 -1.41 -11.53
CA GLU A 67 6.97 -0.68 -10.69
C GLU A 67 6.28 -0.01 -9.50
N ARG A 68 5.10 0.56 -9.72
CA ARG A 68 4.35 1.20 -8.63
C ARG A 68 3.86 0.18 -7.60
N VAL A 69 3.40 -0.98 -8.03
CA VAL A 69 3.00 -2.06 -7.12
C VAL A 69 4.21 -2.52 -6.29
N LYS A 70 5.35 -2.68 -6.93
CA LYS A 70 6.59 -3.07 -6.26
C LYS A 70 7.00 -2.03 -5.20
N ASP A 71 6.91 -0.75 -5.54
CA ASP A 71 7.19 0.34 -4.60
C ASP A 71 6.26 0.30 -3.39
N ILE A 72 4.98 0.02 -3.61
CA ILE A 72 3.99 -0.08 -2.54
C ILE A 72 4.35 -1.23 -1.60
N LEU A 73 4.67 -2.40 -2.15
CA LEU A 73 5.04 -3.55 -1.34
C LEU A 73 6.32 -3.28 -0.54
N ASP A 74 7.30 -2.64 -1.14
CA ASP A 74 8.53 -2.24 -0.44
C ASP A 74 8.23 -1.26 0.69
N ALA A 75 7.37 -0.28 0.44
CA ALA A 75 6.96 0.69 1.46
C ALA A 75 6.30 0.00 2.66
N LEU A 76 5.39 -0.94 2.40
CA LEU A 76 4.70 -1.69 3.46
C LEU A 76 5.66 -2.53 4.28
N GLY A 77 6.72 -3.02 3.67
CA GLY A 77 7.77 -3.78 4.35
C GLY A 77 8.83 -2.92 5.03
N GLY A 78 8.72 -1.61 4.97
CA GLY A 78 9.69 -0.68 5.55
C GLY A 78 10.96 -0.53 4.74
N ARG A 79 10.99 -1.01 3.50
CA ARG A 79 12.14 -0.94 2.59
C ARG A 79 12.07 0.34 1.77
N ILE A 80 12.61 1.43 2.31
CA ILE A 80 12.47 2.75 1.73
C ILE A 80 13.78 3.28 1.20
N ALA A 81 14.89 2.85 1.78
CA ALA A 81 16.18 3.39 1.45
C ALA A 81 16.68 2.89 0.09
N GLY A 82 17.38 3.75 -0.64
CA GLY A 82 18.03 3.38 -1.88
C GLY A 82 19.13 2.33 -1.67
N PRO A 83 19.75 1.84 -2.75
CA PRO A 83 20.66 0.69 -2.70
C PRO A 83 21.90 0.87 -1.82
N ARG A 84 22.24 2.11 -1.45
CA ARG A 84 23.38 2.40 -0.57
C ARG A 84 23.01 2.54 0.89
N SER A 85 21.73 2.53 1.24
CA SER A 85 21.30 2.70 2.61
C SER A 85 20.70 1.40 3.13
N ARG A 86 21.20 0.96 4.27
CA ARG A 86 20.66 -0.20 4.98
C ARG A 86 19.58 0.19 5.98
N ARG A 87 19.16 1.45 5.98
CA ARG A 87 18.14 1.92 6.91
C ARG A 87 16.79 1.37 6.52
N ARG A 88 16.19 0.68 7.45
CA ARG A 88 14.80 0.24 7.35
C ARG A 88 14.00 1.01 8.38
N ILE A 89 12.81 1.43 8.01
CA ILE A 89 11.85 1.93 8.98
C ILE A 89 10.95 0.79 9.42
N ALA A 90 10.18 1.00 10.49
CA ALA A 90 9.32 -0.05 11.02
C ALA A 90 8.32 -0.50 9.94
N PRO A 91 8.25 -1.81 9.65
CA PRO A 91 7.32 -2.29 8.65
C PRO A 91 5.88 -2.14 9.12
N ILE A 92 4.99 -1.81 8.20
CA ILE A 92 3.55 -1.80 8.45
C ILE A 92 3.03 -3.23 8.46
N ILE A 93 3.50 -4.03 7.51
CA ILE A 93 3.24 -5.46 7.45
C ILE A 93 4.54 -6.17 7.79
N PRO A 94 4.58 -6.89 8.93
CA PRO A 94 5.83 -7.49 9.43
C PRO A 94 6.48 -8.47 8.46
N ARG A 95 5.69 -9.25 7.72
CA ARG A 95 6.24 -10.27 6.82
C ARG A 95 5.52 -10.25 5.48
N PRO A 96 6.26 -10.30 4.36
CA PRO A 96 5.64 -10.29 3.03
C PRO A 96 4.70 -11.47 2.77
N ASP A 97 4.99 -12.63 3.35
CA ASP A 97 4.18 -13.84 3.17
C ASP A 97 2.81 -13.77 3.85
N GLN A 98 2.56 -12.75 4.66
CA GLN A 98 1.24 -12.50 5.24
C GLN A 98 0.23 -12.03 4.21
N ILE A 99 0.70 -11.45 3.13
CA ILE A 99 -0.15 -10.96 2.05
C ILE A 99 -0.56 -12.16 1.20
N ARG A 100 -1.83 -12.54 1.30
CA ARG A 100 -2.37 -13.73 0.63
C ARG A 100 -3.09 -13.42 -0.67
N ARG A 101 -3.48 -12.17 -0.86
CA ARG A 101 -4.16 -11.74 -2.08
C ARG A 101 -3.84 -10.29 -2.36
N ILE A 102 -3.56 -10.00 -3.62
CA ILE A 102 -3.41 -8.64 -4.10
C ILE A 102 -4.43 -8.45 -5.22
N ILE A 103 -5.30 -7.47 -5.06
CA ILE A 103 -6.27 -7.08 -6.08
C ILE A 103 -5.83 -5.73 -6.62
N LEU A 104 -5.59 -5.68 -7.91
CA LEU A 104 -5.22 -4.46 -8.61
C LEU A 104 -6.38 -4.05 -9.51
N GLU A 105 -6.90 -2.87 -9.28
CA GLU A 105 -7.99 -2.32 -10.08
C GLU A 105 -7.55 -1.03 -10.76
N LYS A 106 -7.97 -0.84 -11.99
CA LYS A 106 -7.83 0.42 -12.71
C LYS A 106 -9.14 1.19 -12.58
N ASP A 107 -9.04 2.42 -12.11
CA ASP A 107 -10.20 3.30 -11.94
C ASP A 107 -10.05 4.48 -12.90
N THR A 108 -11.14 4.86 -13.54
CA THR A 108 -11.14 5.99 -14.47
C THR A 108 -11.28 7.34 -13.77
N ARG A 109 -11.46 7.35 -12.46
CA ARG A 109 -11.59 8.59 -11.70
C ARG A 109 -10.34 9.45 -11.81
N SER A 110 -10.56 10.75 -11.83
CA SER A 110 -9.51 11.75 -11.71
C SER A 110 -9.89 12.66 -10.56
N LEU A 111 -9.05 12.68 -9.51
CA LEU A 111 -9.33 13.44 -8.31
C LEU A 111 -8.42 14.67 -8.20
N ARG A 112 -8.89 15.68 -7.46
CA ARG A 112 -8.07 16.84 -7.11
C ARG A 112 -6.81 16.41 -6.38
N GLY A 113 -5.69 17.09 -6.64
CA GLY A 113 -4.40 16.73 -6.04
C GLY A 113 -3.71 15.56 -6.73
N ARG A 114 -4.34 15.00 -7.75
CA ARG A 114 -3.81 13.91 -8.59
C ARG A 114 -3.17 12.77 -7.81
N PRO A 115 -3.87 12.17 -6.82
CA PRO A 115 -3.35 11.00 -6.16
C PRO A 115 -3.19 9.87 -7.17
N LEU A 116 -2.21 9.00 -6.95
CA LEU A 116 -2.02 7.83 -7.81
C LEU A 116 -3.17 6.85 -7.67
N GLY A 117 -3.73 6.74 -6.47
CA GLY A 117 -4.79 5.79 -6.22
C GLY A 117 -5.09 5.66 -4.74
N GLN A 118 -5.60 4.51 -4.39
CA GLN A 118 -6.02 4.20 -3.04
C GLN A 118 -5.61 2.78 -2.68
N LEU A 119 -5.09 2.59 -1.48
CA LEU A 119 -4.70 1.29 -0.96
C LEU A 119 -5.61 0.93 0.20
N THR A 120 -6.19 -0.26 0.14
CA THR A 120 -6.97 -0.83 1.24
C THR A 120 -6.28 -2.11 1.71
N ILE A 121 -6.02 -2.20 3.00
CA ILE A 121 -5.51 -3.41 3.65
C ILE A 121 -6.63 -3.97 4.49
N SER A 122 -6.93 -5.24 4.33
CA SER A 122 -7.98 -5.89 5.08
C SER A 122 -7.57 -7.32 5.43
N ARG A 123 -8.36 -7.94 6.29
CA ARG A 123 -8.15 -9.33 6.65
C ARG A 123 -8.42 -10.20 5.43
N TYR A 124 -7.49 -11.12 5.13
CA TYR A 124 -7.70 -12.10 4.07
C TYR A 124 -8.79 -13.09 4.50
N ARG A 125 -9.75 -13.29 3.62
CA ARG A 125 -10.78 -14.31 3.78
C ARG A 125 -10.78 -15.20 2.55
N ARG A 126 -10.57 -16.48 2.76
CA ARG A 126 -10.61 -17.44 1.68
C ARG A 126 -12.00 -17.46 1.08
N ARG A 127 -12.10 -17.25 -0.22
CA ARG A 127 -13.37 -17.38 -0.91
C ARG A 127 -13.73 -18.86 -1.01
N ARG A 128 -14.97 -19.16 -0.70
CA ARG A 128 -15.50 -20.47 -0.99
C ARG A 128 -15.71 -20.58 -2.50
N ALA A 129 -15.22 -21.68 -3.07
CA ALA A 129 -15.39 -21.96 -4.48
C ALA A 129 -16.87 -22.21 -4.80
#